data_f327ad3a124b4451b1bbf71427c55a93
#
_entry.id   f327ad3a124b4451b1bbf71427c55a93
#
_cell.length_a   1.000
_cell.length_b   1.000
_cell.length_c   1.000
_cell.angle_alpha   90.00
_cell.angle_beta   90.00
_cell.angle_gamma   90.00
#
_symmetry.space_group_name_H-M   'P 1'
#
loop_
_entity.id
_entity.type
_entity.pdbx_description
1 polymer ?
#
loop_
_entity_poly.entity_id
_entity_poly.type
_entity_poly.pdbx_seq_one_letter_code
_entity_poly.pdbx_strand_id
1 'polypeptide(L)'
;MKLLHSLRRLALAPLFWLPLASPAQTPSPTQPEAVFAGVPQETVAGDDPAFALFDQRFYDNQLFLLGEAHGVQRPQELDFALLKHLNQRAGVRTYVAEVDCAKAYYLNEYLRTGDESTLDLVFRSWLAETSQWANQDFRAKLQRIRAWNLTLPATRKVRFVGLDQLQDLPLAADYLAALLRKNSPPHPLRPQLDSVLTMLRQPTASPALAGLARRALAQPHVSAASADLRHLLRNLTYPLGSMRQREQNIFANLAALYQDRQLTNEKLYGMWGLAHVLQSPLVDGYPSFAARIQQSRLPLRNRVASVLCVFSGCQMLCATAGLPAPWQAPGQPYSSTDKFNHDGPLVVLEGLAELKQRTAPGSTTLFRLNAPAAASTRQPIRLRYAPGMPPSQQMQFSPRVPAAAYVQYLLLVRDSGPVRPLPAAATGAVGRR
;
A
#
# COMPACT_ATOMS: atom_id res chain seq x y z
N MET A 1 -19.71 91.27 37.60
CA MET A 1 -19.14 92.61 37.33
C MET A 1 -18.54 92.63 35.93
N LYS A 2 -19.14 93.46 35.05
CA LYS A 2 -18.66 94.00 33.75
C LYS A 2 -18.33 92.95 32.65
N LEU A 3 -19.24 92.74 31.63
CA LEU A 3 -19.40 93.58 30.41
C LEU A 3 -18.09 93.69 29.58
N LEU A 4 -18.14 93.17 28.34
CA LEU A 4 -18.30 93.92 27.13
C LEU A 4 -18.16 93.12 25.87
N HIS A 5 -19.13 93.36 24.98
CA HIS A 5 -19.27 93.10 23.58
C HIS A 5 -17.99 93.11 22.69
N SER A 6 -17.97 92.26 21.66
CA SER A 6 -17.80 92.78 20.28
C SER A 6 -18.15 91.75 19.20
N LEU A 7 -19.04 92.20 18.33
CA LEU A 7 -19.34 91.67 17.05
C LEU A 7 -18.17 91.69 16.12
N ARG A 8 -17.94 90.58 15.35
CA ARG A 8 -17.33 90.69 14.02
C ARG A 8 -17.79 89.59 13.09
N ARG A 9 -18.56 89.99 12.13
CA ARG A 9 -18.67 89.67 10.69
C ARG A 9 -18.49 88.23 10.25
N LEU A 10 -19.59 87.66 9.67
CA LEU A 10 -19.63 86.52 8.77
C LEU A 10 -18.75 86.77 7.54
N ALA A 11 -17.87 85.79 7.25
CA ALA A 11 -17.29 85.60 5.91
C ALA A 11 -17.74 84.22 5.43
N LEU A 12 -18.55 84.17 4.40
CA LEU A 12 -18.92 82.98 3.62
C LEU A 12 -17.68 82.50 2.86
N ALA A 13 -17.17 81.28 3.21
CA ALA A 13 -16.18 80.55 2.44
C ALA A 13 -16.89 79.51 1.56
N PRO A 14 -16.46 79.29 0.30
CA PRO A 14 -17.13 78.35 -0.61
C PRO A 14 -16.84 76.93 -0.19
N LEU A 15 -17.88 76.08 -0.11
CA LEU A 15 -17.78 74.65 0.03
C LEU A 15 -17.10 74.07 -1.23
N PHE A 16 -15.83 73.63 -1.11
CA PHE A 16 -15.23 72.74 -2.06
C PHE A 16 -15.78 71.32 -1.80
N TRP A 17 -16.49 70.76 -2.77
CA TRP A 17 -16.84 69.37 -2.85
C TRP A 17 -15.56 68.58 -3.17
N LEU A 18 -14.94 67.92 -2.17
CA LEU A 18 -13.96 66.87 -2.40
C LEU A 18 -14.73 65.57 -2.72
N PRO A 19 -14.41 64.86 -3.80
CA PRO A 19 -14.99 63.56 -4.02
C PRO A 19 -14.47 62.61 -2.94
N LEU A 20 -15.40 62.02 -2.17
CA LEU A 20 -15.12 60.88 -1.28
C LEU A 20 -14.59 59.73 -2.16
N ALA A 21 -13.28 59.51 -2.16
CA ALA A 21 -12.68 58.31 -2.69
C ALA A 21 -13.27 57.12 -1.93
N SER A 22 -14.08 56.30 -2.61
CA SER A 22 -14.48 55.00 -2.07
C SER A 22 -13.24 54.21 -1.69
N PRO A 23 -13.19 53.63 -0.48
CA PRO A 23 -12.09 52.75 -0.14
C PRO A 23 -12.05 51.61 -1.17
N ALA A 24 -10.94 51.46 -1.87
CA ALA A 24 -10.70 50.32 -2.72
C ALA A 24 -10.94 49.05 -1.88
N GLN A 25 -11.92 48.25 -2.25
CA GLN A 25 -12.17 46.96 -1.66
C GLN A 25 -10.89 46.17 -1.84
N THR A 26 -10.12 45.96 -0.77
CA THR A 26 -9.06 44.97 -0.72
C THR A 26 -9.70 43.65 -1.10
N PRO A 27 -9.22 42.93 -2.14
CA PRO A 27 -9.78 41.64 -2.48
C PRO A 27 -9.69 40.77 -1.24
N SER A 28 -10.84 40.23 -0.78
CA SER A 28 -10.86 39.24 0.29
C SER A 28 -9.88 38.15 -0.08
N PRO A 29 -9.03 37.69 0.83
CA PRO A 29 -8.12 36.59 0.56
C PRO A 29 -8.97 35.42 0.04
N THR A 30 -8.80 35.09 -1.23
CA THR A 30 -9.46 33.93 -1.83
C THR A 30 -9.10 32.72 -0.97
N GLN A 31 -10.10 32.11 -0.35
CA GLN A 31 -9.89 30.84 0.36
C GLN A 31 -9.18 29.88 -0.60
N PRO A 32 -8.11 29.21 -0.16
CA PRO A 32 -7.42 28.28 -1.03
C PRO A 32 -8.39 27.23 -1.55
N GLU A 33 -8.34 26.98 -2.86
CA GLU A 33 -9.18 25.98 -3.51
C GLU A 33 -9.04 24.63 -2.79
N ALA A 34 -10.16 23.97 -2.49
CA ALA A 34 -10.15 22.66 -1.82
C ALA A 34 -9.40 21.61 -2.68
N VAL A 35 -8.56 20.80 -2.05
CA VAL A 35 -7.67 19.84 -2.75
C VAL A 35 -8.40 18.90 -3.71
N PHE A 36 -9.65 18.56 -3.41
CA PHE A 36 -10.46 17.64 -4.21
C PHE A 36 -11.55 18.35 -5.04
N ALA A 37 -11.46 19.67 -5.21
CA ALA A 37 -12.39 20.37 -6.10
C ALA A 37 -12.20 19.91 -7.56
N GLY A 38 -13.33 19.71 -8.26
CA GLY A 38 -13.35 19.30 -9.66
C GLY A 38 -12.87 17.86 -9.94
N VAL A 39 -12.64 17.01 -8.93
CA VAL A 39 -12.29 15.61 -9.16
C VAL A 39 -13.50 14.82 -9.68
N PRO A 40 -13.38 14.09 -10.82
CA PRO A 40 -14.42 13.17 -11.28
C PRO A 40 -14.57 12.00 -10.30
N GLN A 41 -15.77 11.43 -10.21
CA GLN A 41 -16.07 10.32 -9.31
C GLN A 41 -16.93 9.25 -9.98
N GLU A 42 -16.82 8.02 -9.46
CA GLU A 42 -17.57 6.85 -9.86
C GLU A 42 -17.86 5.98 -8.63
N THR A 43 -19.10 5.52 -8.46
CA THR A 43 -19.42 4.54 -7.41
C THR A 43 -18.95 3.14 -7.85
N VAL A 44 -18.12 2.49 -7.01
CA VAL A 44 -17.62 1.14 -7.22
C VAL A 44 -18.52 0.16 -6.48
N ALA A 45 -19.39 -0.51 -7.21
CA ALA A 45 -20.40 -1.41 -6.66
C ALA A 45 -20.43 -2.77 -7.38
N GLY A 46 -20.94 -3.79 -6.69
CA GLY A 46 -21.05 -5.14 -7.21
C GLY A 46 -19.71 -5.90 -7.28
N ASP A 47 -19.78 -7.12 -7.82
CA ASP A 47 -18.63 -8.03 -7.92
C ASP A 47 -17.75 -7.79 -9.16
N ASP A 48 -18.24 -7.01 -10.12
CA ASP A 48 -17.56 -6.73 -11.40
C ASP A 48 -17.71 -5.25 -11.79
N PRO A 49 -17.14 -4.32 -11.01
CA PRO A 49 -17.28 -2.89 -11.25
C PRO A 49 -16.60 -2.48 -12.56
N ALA A 50 -17.20 -1.53 -13.27
CA ALA A 50 -16.73 -1.08 -14.57
C ALA A 50 -15.41 -0.32 -14.53
N PHE A 51 -15.12 0.39 -13.42
CA PHE A 51 -13.97 1.29 -13.28
C PHE A 51 -13.87 2.26 -14.48
N ALA A 52 -14.99 2.92 -14.81
CA ALA A 52 -15.12 3.77 -16.00
C ALA A 52 -14.21 5.00 -15.98
N LEU A 53 -13.72 5.42 -14.81
CA LEU A 53 -12.75 6.51 -14.69
C LEU A 53 -11.32 6.13 -15.12
N PHE A 54 -11.03 4.86 -15.30
CA PHE A 54 -9.74 4.44 -15.84
C PHE A 54 -9.71 4.62 -17.35
N ASP A 55 -8.91 5.56 -17.81
CA ASP A 55 -8.69 5.83 -19.21
C ASP A 55 -7.51 5.05 -19.81
N GLN A 56 -7.23 5.26 -21.11
CA GLN A 56 -6.11 4.58 -21.77
C GLN A 56 -4.77 4.89 -21.09
N ARG A 57 -4.55 6.11 -20.59
CA ARG A 57 -3.32 6.49 -19.89
C ARG A 57 -3.12 5.68 -18.60
N PHE A 58 -4.22 5.35 -17.91
CA PHE A 58 -4.15 4.44 -16.76
C PHE A 58 -3.68 3.06 -17.21
N TYR A 59 -4.29 2.48 -18.26
CA TYR A 59 -3.92 1.15 -18.75
C TYR A 59 -2.54 1.07 -19.40
N ASP A 60 -1.95 2.18 -19.86
CA ASP A 60 -0.60 2.24 -20.42
C ASP A 60 0.50 2.03 -19.36
N ASN A 61 0.16 2.16 -18.07
CA ASN A 61 1.10 1.83 -17.01
C ASN A 61 1.47 0.35 -17.01
N GLN A 62 2.61 0.05 -16.42
CA GLN A 62 3.12 -1.31 -16.29
C GLN A 62 2.93 -1.87 -14.88
N LEU A 63 2.91 -1.01 -13.85
CA LEU A 63 2.67 -1.38 -12.48
C LEU A 63 1.45 -0.62 -11.94
N PHE A 64 0.50 -1.37 -11.40
CA PHE A 64 -0.70 -0.86 -10.75
C PHE A 64 -0.64 -1.21 -9.26
N LEU A 65 -0.80 -0.22 -8.40
CA LEU A 65 -0.73 -0.38 -6.95
C LEU A 65 -2.04 0.05 -6.30
N LEU A 66 -2.60 -0.81 -5.46
CA LEU A 66 -3.70 -0.48 -4.57
C LEU A 66 -3.14 -0.30 -3.15
N GLY A 67 -3.24 0.91 -2.61
CA GLY A 67 -2.84 1.22 -1.24
C GLY A 67 -4.00 1.04 -0.27
N GLU A 68 -3.81 0.27 0.80
CA GLU A 68 -4.87 0.02 1.77
C GLU A 68 -4.38 0.17 3.21
N ALA A 69 -5.29 0.19 4.20
CA ALA A 69 -4.98 0.02 5.59
C ALA A 69 -5.33 -1.41 6.00
N HIS A 70 -4.34 -2.17 6.48
CA HIS A 70 -4.53 -3.54 6.90
C HIS A 70 -5.64 -3.66 7.94
N GLY A 71 -6.45 -4.70 7.83
CA GLY A 71 -7.50 -4.99 8.80
C GLY A 71 -8.88 -4.45 8.48
N VAL A 72 -9.08 -3.66 7.41
CA VAL A 72 -10.40 -3.28 6.89
C VAL A 72 -10.87 -4.31 5.85
N GLN A 73 -12.14 -4.71 5.89
CA GLN A 73 -12.67 -5.79 5.04
C GLN A 73 -12.78 -5.39 3.57
N ARG A 74 -13.37 -4.25 3.27
CA ARG A 74 -13.69 -3.82 1.89
C ARG A 74 -12.50 -3.79 0.94
N PRO A 75 -11.26 -3.40 1.33
CA PRO A 75 -10.08 -3.51 0.48
C PRO A 75 -9.81 -4.91 -0.06
N GLN A 76 -10.15 -6.00 0.67
CA GLN A 76 -9.95 -7.38 0.18
C GLN A 76 -10.85 -7.70 -1.02
N GLU A 77 -12.07 -7.17 -1.03
CA GLU A 77 -13.02 -7.30 -2.14
C GLU A 77 -12.60 -6.45 -3.34
N LEU A 78 -12.17 -5.20 -3.06
CA LEU A 78 -11.69 -4.26 -4.08
C LEU A 78 -10.42 -4.78 -4.77
N ASP A 79 -9.51 -5.40 -4.02
CA ASP A 79 -8.30 -6.01 -4.53
C ASP A 79 -8.61 -7.10 -5.56
N PHE A 80 -9.54 -8.00 -5.25
CA PHE A 80 -9.96 -9.04 -6.20
C PHE A 80 -10.65 -8.44 -7.43
N ALA A 81 -11.56 -7.48 -7.23
CA ALA A 81 -12.27 -6.83 -8.32
C ALA A 81 -11.32 -6.08 -9.27
N LEU A 82 -10.36 -5.33 -8.71
CA LEU A 82 -9.37 -4.59 -9.48
C LEU A 82 -8.38 -5.52 -10.19
N LEU A 83 -7.92 -6.60 -9.54
CA LEU A 83 -7.09 -7.63 -10.17
C LEU A 83 -7.80 -8.26 -11.38
N LYS A 84 -9.07 -8.64 -11.22
CA LYS A 84 -9.88 -9.23 -12.29
C LYS A 84 -10.02 -8.24 -13.45
N HIS A 85 -10.40 -7.00 -13.15
CA HIS A 85 -10.52 -5.94 -14.14
C HIS A 85 -9.22 -5.70 -14.92
N LEU A 86 -8.09 -5.56 -14.22
CA LEU A 86 -6.77 -5.34 -14.83
C LEU A 86 -6.28 -6.54 -15.65
N ASN A 87 -6.58 -7.78 -15.23
CA ASN A 87 -6.29 -8.95 -16.05
C ASN A 87 -7.08 -8.92 -17.36
N GLN A 88 -8.37 -8.56 -17.31
CA GLN A 88 -9.23 -8.49 -18.49
C GLN A 88 -8.87 -7.35 -19.43
N ARG A 89 -8.59 -6.15 -18.90
CA ARG A 89 -8.42 -4.91 -19.67
C ARG A 89 -6.97 -4.60 -20.02
N ALA A 90 -6.04 -4.96 -19.15
CA ALA A 90 -4.63 -4.63 -19.30
C ALA A 90 -3.71 -5.85 -19.46
N GLY A 91 -4.22 -7.07 -19.31
CA GLY A 91 -3.43 -8.30 -19.41
C GLY A 91 -2.53 -8.54 -18.17
N VAL A 92 -2.85 -7.96 -17.02
CA VAL A 92 -2.15 -8.24 -15.77
C VAL A 92 -2.31 -9.70 -15.39
N ARG A 93 -1.20 -10.40 -15.18
CA ARG A 93 -1.17 -11.80 -14.71
C ARG A 93 -0.18 -12.01 -13.54
N THR A 94 0.62 -11.01 -13.23
CA THR A 94 1.59 -11.06 -12.14
C THR A 94 1.14 -10.16 -11.01
N TYR A 95 0.79 -10.79 -9.87
CA TYR A 95 0.46 -10.10 -8.63
C TYR A 95 1.75 -9.95 -7.81
N VAL A 96 2.29 -8.74 -7.73
CA VAL A 96 3.45 -8.41 -6.87
C VAL A 96 2.96 -8.15 -5.46
N ALA A 97 3.21 -9.11 -4.57
CA ALA A 97 2.59 -9.17 -3.26
C ALA A 97 3.52 -8.65 -2.16
N GLU A 98 2.93 -8.03 -1.14
CA GLU A 98 3.57 -7.65 0.12
C GLU A 98 3.76 -8.90 1.02
N VAL A 99 4.37 -9.93 0.44
CA VAL A 99 4.77 -11.16 1.11
C VAL A 99 6.15 -11.57 0.63
N ASP A 100 6.85 -12.39 1.38
CA ASP A 100 8.15 -12.93 0.96
C ASP A 100 8.02 -14.02 -0.13
N CYS A 101 9.14 -14.38 -0.76
CA CYS A 101 9.17 -15.32 -1.86
C CYS A 101 8.75 -16.76 -1.46
N ALA A 102 8.95 -17.17 -0.20
CA ALA A 102 8.54 -18.48 0.28
C ALA A 102 7.01 -18.54 0.42
N LYS A 103 6.40 -17.53 1.05
CA LYS A 103 4.94 -17.43 1.12
C LYS A 103 4.32 -17.37 -0.29
N ALA A 104 4.88 -16.57 -1.21
CA ALA A 104 4.40 -16.49 -2.59
C ALA A 104 4.47 -17.83 -3.33
N TYR A 105 5.51 -18.63 -3.08
CA TYR A 105 5.61 -19.99 -3.65
C TYR A 105 4.43 -20.87 -3.20
N TYR A 106 4.11 -20.92 -1.91
CA TYR A 106 3.01 -21.73 -1.39
C TYR A 106 1.64 -21.21 -1.83
N LEU A 107 1.45 -19.88 -1.94
CA LEU A 107 0.25 -19.30 -2.55
C LEU A 107 0.09 -19.78 -4.01
N ASN A 108 1.16 -19.82 -4.81
CA ASN A 108 1.12 -20.32 -6.18
C ASN A 108 0.85 -21.83 -6.25
N GLU A 109 1.43 -22.62 -5.34
CA GLU A 109 1.12 -24.06 -5.25
C GLU A 109 -0.36 -24.27 -4.93
N TYR A 110 -0.93 -23.51 -4.01
CA TYR A 110 -2.37 -23.53 -3.76
C TYR A 110 -3.19 -23.16 -5.01
N LEU A 111 -2.82 -22.07 -5.70
CA LEU A 111 -3.54 -21.68 -6.93
C LEU A 111 -3.49 -22.79 -8.01
N ARG A 112 -2.40 -23.52 -8.08
CA ARG A 112 -2.19 -24.59 -9.04
C ARG A 112 -2.95 -25.88 -8.68
N THR A 113 -2.85 -26.32 -7.41
CA THR A 113 -3.35 -27.64 -6.97
C THR A 113 -4.72 -27.58 -6.33
N GLY A 114 -5.02 -26.48 -5.59
CA GLY A 114 -6.17 -26.37 -4.71
C GLY A 114 -5.98 -27.09 -3.37
N ASP A 115 -4.76 -27.53 -3.08
CA ASP A 115 -4.45 -28.17 -1.82
C ASP A 115 -4.44 -27.12 -0.67
N GLU A 116 -5.51 -27.14 0.14
CA GLU A 116 -5.67 -26.25 1.28
C GLU A 116 -4.53 -26.39 2.30
N SER A 117 -3.85 -27.53 2.37
CA SER A 117 -2.71 -27.71 3.28
C SER A 117 -1.54 -26.78 2.97
N THR A 118 -1.32 -26.46 1.69
CA THR A 118 -0.30 -25.48 1.27
C THR A 118 -0.70 -24.06 1.66
N LEU A 119 -1.97 -23.74 1.58
CA LEU A 119 -2.51 -22.45 2.03
C LEU A 119 -2.40 -22.33 3.56
N ASP A 120 -2.70 -23.41 4.28
CA ASP A 120 -2.58 -23.46 5.74
C ASP A 120 -1.15 -23.22 6.25
N LEU A 121 -0.11 -23.61 5.49
CA LEU A 121 1.27 -23.30 5.84
C LEU A 121 1.48 -21.78 5.94
N VAL A 122 1.01 -21.03 4.95
CA VAL A 122 1.13 -19.56 4.91
C VAL A 122 0.33 -18.92 6.04
N PHE A 123 -0.91 -19.35 6.25
CA PHE A 123 -1.76 -18.78 7.30
C PHE A 123 -1.26 -19.09 8.71
N ARG A 124 -0.69 -20.28 8.96
CA ARG A 124 -0.03 -20.59 10.23
C ARG A 124 1.18 -19.70 10.51
N SER A 125 1.99 -19.43 9.47
CA SER A 125 3.10 -18.48 9.58
C SER A 125 2.59 -17.10 10.02
N TRP A 126 1.55 -16.56 9.39
CA TRP A 126 0.97 -15.28 9.77
C TRP A 126 0.32 -15.28 11.16
N LEU A 127 -0.33 -16.36 11.55
CA LEU A 127 -0.90 -16.50 12.90
C LEU A 127 0.19 -16.48 13.99
N ALA A 128 1.33 -17.15 13.74
CA ALA A 128 2.46 -17.15 14.65
C ALA A 128 3.06 -15.75 14.86
N GLU A 129 2.98 -14.90 13.84
CA GLU A 129 3.42 -13.50 13.88
C GLU A 129 2.32 -12.53 14.39
N THR A 130 1.11 -13.02 14.70
CA THR A 130 -0.09 -12.20 14.98
C THR A 130 -0.34 -11.17 13.87
N SER A 131 -0.11 -11.57 12.63
CA SER A 131 -0.25 -10.71 11.47
C SER A 131 -1.73 -10.48 11.11
N GLN A 132 -2.08 -9.25 10.72
CA GLN A 132 -3.42 -8.91 10.22
C GLN A 132 -3.80 -9.64 8.92
N TRP A 133 -2.83 -10.21 8.19
CA TRP A 133 -3.05 -11.06 7.03
C TRP A 133 -3.68 -12.41 7.37
N ALA A 134 -3.58 -12.86 8.63
CA ALA A 134 -4.19 -14.09 9.12
C ALA A 134 -5.71 -13.93 9.34
N ASN A 135 -6.47 -13.69 8.28
CA ASN A 135 -7.90 -13.44 8.35
C ASN A 135 -8.70 -14.21 7.29
N GLN A 136 -10.01 -14.41 7.55
CA GLN A 136 -10.90 -15.18 6.68
C GLN A 136 -11.13 -14.47 5.33
N ASP A 137 -11.15 -13.15 5.30
CA ASP A 137 -11.45 -12.37 4.07
C ASP A 137 -10.28 -12.46 3.08
N PHE A 138 -9.04 -12.44 3.58
CA PHE A 138 -7.86 -12.69 2.74
C PHE A 138 -7.85 -14.13 2.22
N ARG A 139 -8.17 -15.13 3.07
CA ARG A 139 -8.30 -16.53 2.65
C ARG A 139 -9.38 -16.70 1.56
N ALA A 140 -10.56 -16.14 1.78
CA ALA A 140 -11.64 -16.14 0.80
C ALA A 140 -11.24 -15.48 -0.53
N LYS A 141 -10.49 -14.38 -0.49
CA LYS A 141 -9.93 -13.75 -1.69
C LYS A 141 -9.03 -14.70 -2.47
N LEU A 142 -8.12 -15.43 -1.81
CA LEU A 142 -7.26 -16.42 -2.49
C LEU A 142 -8.06 -17.55 -3.11
N GLN A 143 -9.11 -18.02 -2.44
CA GLN A 143 -10.03 -19.01 -2.98
C GLN A 143 -10.78 -18.47 -4.22
N ARG A 144 -11.22 -17.22 -4.20
CA ARG A 144 -11.83 -16.55 -5.37
C ARG A 144 -10.84 -16.42 -6.54
N ILE A 145 -9.58 -16.02 -6.27
CA ILE A 145 -8.52 -15.93 -7.30
C ILE A 145 -8.29 -17.32 -7.92
N ARG A 146 -8.22 -18.38 -7.10
CA ARG A 146 -8.08 -19.75 -7.61
C ARG A 146 -9.27 -20.16 -8.48
N ALA A 147 -10.49 -19.99 -7.97
CA ALA A 147 -11.70 -20.33 -8.73
C ALA A 147 -11.73 -19.60 -10.08
N TRP A 148 -11.36 -18.33 -10.09
CA TRP A 148 -11.27 -17.55 -11.32
C TRP A 148 -10.13 -18.02 -12.24
N ASN A 149 -8.95 -18.34 -11.70
CA ASN A 149 -7.84 -18.92 -12.48
C ASN A 149 -8.22 -20.20 -13.21
N LEU A 150 -9.15 -21.00 -12.66
CA LEU A 150 -9.63 -22.22 -13.32
C LEU A 150 -10.45 -21.93 -14.60
N THR A 151 -11.05 -20.75 -14.69
CA THR A 151 -11.80 -20.30 -15.88
C THR A 151 -10.91 -19.67 -16.96
N LEU A 152 -9.64 -19.37 -16.64
CA LEU A 152 -8.73 -18.66 -17.53
C LEU A 152 -7.84 -19.62 -18.34
N PRO A 153 -7.51 -19.27 -19.60
CA PRO A 153 -6.47 -19.97 -20.34
C PRO A 153 -5.11 -19.84 -19.63
N ALA A 154 -4.23 -20.80 -19.81
CA ALA A 154 -2.93 -20.85 -19.13
C ALA A 154 -2.11 -19.56 -19.25
N THR A 155 -2.19 -18.87 -20.40
CA THR A 155 -1.48 -17.63 -20.70
C THR A 155 -2.01 -16.41 -19.94
N ARG A 156 -3.18 -16.53 -19.29
CA ARG A 156 -3.82 -15.43 -18.54
C ARG A 156 -3.95 -15.70 -17.04
N LYS A 157 -3.59 -16.90 -16.58
CA LYS A 157 -3.66 -17.23 -15.15
C LYS A 157 -2.79 -16.30 -14.31
N VAL A 158 -3.35 -15.87 -13.20
CA VAL A 158 -2.67 -15.03 -12.22
C VAL A 158 -1.69 -15.87 -11.40
N ARG A 159 -0.51 -15.31 -11.15
CA ARG A 159 0.50 -15.84 -10.24
C ARG A 159 0.97 -14.77 -9.27
N PHE A 160 1.41 -15.17 -8.08
CA PHE A 160 2.02 -14.28 -7.09
C PHE A 160 3.55 -14.23 -7.26
N VAL A 161 4.10 -13.03 -7.05
CA VAL A 161 5.54 -12.81 -6.89
C VAL A 161 5.74 -12.05 -5.58
N GLY A 162 6.43 -12.66 -4.62
CA GLY A 162 6.71 -12.05 -3.32
C GLY A 162 7.87 -11.08 -3.43
N LEU A 163 7.67 -9.85 -2.98
CA LEU A 163 8.70 -8.82 -3.00
C LEU A 163 9.21 -8.44 -1.61
N ASP A 164 8.52 -8.85 -0.55
CA ASP A 164 8.94 -8.52 0.82
C ASP A 164 10.17 -9.35 1.25
N GLN A 165 10.80 -8.90 2.32
CA GLN A 165 11.90 -9.62 2.96
C GLN A 165 11.39 -10.89 3.64
N LEU A 166 12.25 -11.90 3.75
CA LEU A 166 11.93 -13.15 4.45
C LEU A 166 11.64 -12.88 5.93
N GLN A 167 10.53 -13.45 6.40
CA GLN A 167 10.05 -13.33 7.76
C GLN A 167 10.05 -14.69 8.49
N ASP A 168 9.73 -15.78 7.77
CA ASP A 168 9.64 -17.14 8.31
C ASP A 168 10.77 -18.02 7.75
N LEU A 169 11.82 -18.23 8.54
CA LEU A 169 12.97 -19.03 8.12
C LEU A 169 12.64 -20.53 7.99
N PRO A 170 11.86 -21.18 8.87
CA PRO A 170 11.36 -22.53 8.65
C PRO A 170 10.63 -22.70 7.32
N LEU A 171 9.71 -21.80 6.99
CA LEU A 171 8.99 -21.83 5.71
C LEU A 171 9.95 -21.63 4.51
N ALA A 172 10.94 -20.77 4.66
CA ALA A 172 11.99 -20.57 3.66
C ALA A 172 12.88 -21.82 3.48
N ALA A 173 13.15 -22.58 4.56
CA ALA A 173 13.85 -23.86 4.49
C ALA A 173 13.06 -24.90 3.68
N ASP A 174 11.76 -25.02 3.92
CA ASP A 174 10.89 -25.92 3.18
C ASP A 174 10.79 -25.51 1.70
N TYR A 175 10.73 -24.22 1.41
CA TYR A 175 10.79 -23.70 0.05
C TYR A 175 12.13 -24.03 -0.62
N LEU A 176 13.29 -23.82 0.04
CA LEU A 176 14.59 -24.21 -0.49
C LEU A 176 14.64 -25.71 -0.79
N ALA A 177 14.17 -26.56 0.15
CA ALA A 177 14.11 -27.99 -0.05
C ALA A 177 13.25 -28.39 -1.27
N ALA A 178 12.12 -27.70 -1.49
CA ALA A 178 11.26 -27.91 -2.67
C ALA A 178 11.99 -27.51 -3.96
N LEU A 179 12.71 -26.39 -3.98
CA LEU A 179 13.52 -25.96 -5.13
C LEU A 179 14.63 -26.94 -5.45
N LEU A 180 15.30 -27.49 -4.43
CA LEU A 180 16.38 -28.49 -4.60
C LEU A 180 15.87 -29.84 -5.13
N ARG A 181 14.64 -30.23 -4.82
CA ARG A 181 13.98 -31.42 -5.39
C ARG A 181 13.58 -31.21 -6.84
N LYS A 182 13.08 -30.02 -7.18
CA LYS A 182 12.59 -29.71 -8.54
C LYS A 182 13.72 -29.49 -9.54
N ASN A 183 14.82 -28.88 -9.09
CA ASN A 183 15.95 -28.51 -9.93
C ASN A 183 17.22 -29.04 -9.24
N SER A 184 17.84 -30.07 -9.81
CA SER A 184 19.14 -30.55 -9.32
C SER A 184 20.22 -29.51 -9.63
N PRO A 185 20.67 -28.70 -8.63
CA PRO A 185 21.72 -27.72 -8.89
C PRO A 185 23.05 -28.43 -9.20
N PRO A 186 23.96 -27.82 -9.99
CA PRO A 186 25.27 -28.34 -10.29
C PRO A 186 26.05 -28.74 -9.03
N HIS A 187 26.85 -29.79 -9.12
CA HIS A 187 27.60 -30.36 -7.98
C HIS A 187 28.38 -29.32 -7.14
N PRO A 188 29.06 -28.29 -7.70
CA PRO A 188 29.80 -27.33 -6.88
C PRO A 188 28.90 -26.44 -6.00
N LEU A 189 27.61 -26.23 -6.40
CA LEU A 189 26.66 -25.38 -5.68
C LEU A 189 25.89 -26.18 -4.61
N ARG A 190 25.64 -27.47 -4.84
CA ARG A 190 24.78 -28.32 -3.98
C ARG A 190 25.22 -28.35 -2.52
N PRO A 191 26.48 -28.60 -2.15
CA PRO A 191 26.92 -28.65 -0.75
C PRO A 191 26.72 -27.31 -0.01
N GLN A 192 26.87 -26.21 -0.73
CA GLN A 192 26.63 -24.88 -0.13
C GLN A 192 25.16 -24.66 0.15
N LEU A 193 24.27 -25.09 -0.76
CA LEU A 193 22.81 -25.00 -0.56
C LEU A 193 22.33 -25.93 0.56
N ASP A 194 22.92 -27.11 0.71
CA ASP A 194 22.65 -28.01 1.83
C ASP A 194 23.07 -27.38 3.17
N SER A 195 24.20 -26.64 3.19
CA SER A 195 24.61 -25.85 4.34
C SER A 195 23.64 -24.70 4.66
N VAL A 196 23.16 -23.98 3.64
CA VAL A 196 22.11 -22.94 3.79
C VAL A 196 20.83 -23.57 4.36
N LEU A 197 20.40 -24.71 3.82
CA LEU A 197 19.20 -25.42 4.27
C LEU A 197 19.32 -25.85 5.74
N THR A 198 20.47 -26.39 6.13
CA THR A 198 20.75 -26.79 7.51
C THR A 198 20.65 -25.59 8.46
N MET A 199 21.20 -24.44 8.06
CA MET A 199 21.13 -23.23 8.89
C MET A 199 19.74 -22.61 8.97
N LEU A 200 18.96 -22.65 7.88
CA LEU A 200 17.56 -22.17 7.90
C LEU A 200 16.67 -22.96 8.87
N ARG A 201 17.01 -24.21 9.15
CA ARG A 201 16.30 -25.07 10.10
C ARG A 201 16.68 -24.85 11.57
N GLN A 202 17.69 -24.02 11.84
CA GLN A 202 18.06 -23.67 13.21
C GLN A 202 16.98 -22.78 13.85
N PRO A 203 16.76 -22.89 15.17
CA PRO A 203 15.72 -22.11 15.87
C PRO A 203 15.96 -20.60 15.82
N THR A 204 17.21 -20.17 15.63
CA THR A 204 17.57 -18.75 15.62
C THR A 204 18.31 -18.40 14.32
N ALA A 205 17.99 -17.23 13.75
CA ALA A 205 18.72 -16.70 12.60
C ALA A 205 20.20 -16.49 12.96
N SER A 206 21.10 -17.13 12.19
CA SER A 206 22.53 -16.96 12.39
C SER A 206 23.10 -15.88 11.45
N PRO A 207 23.95 -14.97 11.93
CA PRO A 207 24.67 -14.02 11.06
C PRO A 207 25.47 -14.72 9.94
N ALA A 208 25.89 -15.97 10.15
CA ALA A 208 26.59 -16.77 9.16
C ALA A 208 25.70 -17.15 7.96
N LEU A 209 24.37 -17.19 8.12
CA LEU A 209 23.42 -17.52 7.05
C LEU A 209 23.55 -16.57 5.85
N ALA A 210 23.61 -15.28 6.10
CA ALA A 210 23.80 -14.27 5.05
C ALA A 210 25.16 -14.43 4.34
N GLY A 211 26.20 -14.83 5.08
CA GLY A 211 27.51 -15.14 4.52
C GLY A 211 27.49 -16.37 3.62
N LEU A 212 26.79 -17.43 4.02
CA LEU A 212 26.59 -18.64 3.19
C LEU A 212 25.82 -18.31 1.92
N ALA A 213 24.72 -17.58 2.02
CA ALA A 213 23.92 -17.18 0.88
C ALA A 213 24.73 -16.32 -0.12
N ARG A 214 25.54 -15.37 0.37
CA ARG A 214 26.46 -14.58 -0.49
C ARG A 214 27.49 -15.47 -1.20
N ARG A 215 28.09 -16.44 -0.52
CA ARG A 215 29.04 -17.39 -1.15
C ARG A 215 28.34 -18.23 -2.21
N ALA A 216 27.13 -18.72 -1.96
CA ALA A 216 26.34 -19.45 -2.96
C ALA A 216 26.03 -18.59 -4.19
N LEU A 217 25.62 -17.31 -3.99
CA LEU A 217 25.37 -16.36 -5.08
C LEU A 217 26.63 -16.02 -5.89
N ALA A 218 27.81 -16.05 -5.29
CA ALA A 218 29.08 -15.77 -5.97
C ALA A 218 29.59 -16.95 -6.83
N GLN A 219 28.97 -18.13 -6.75
CA GLN A 219 29.38 -19.28 -7.58
C GLN A 219 29.06 -19.05 -9.05
N PRO A 220 29.97 -19.36 -9.99
CA PRO A 220 29.72 -19.19 -11.43
C PRO A 220 28.47 -19.89 -11.92
N HIS A 221 28.13 -21.02 -11.32
CA HIS A 221 26.99 -21.86 -11.71
C HIS A 221 25.62 -21.34 -11.19
N VAL A 222 25.59 -20.33 -10.32
CA VAL A 222 24.33 -19.77 -9.80
C VAL A 222 23.52 -19.08 -10.91
N SER A 223 24.19 -18.55 -11.94
CA SER A 223 23.52 -17.95 -13.10
C SER A 223 22.65 -18.96 -13.86
N ALA A 224 23.05 -20.25 -13.87
CA ALA A 224 22.27 -21.35 -14.46
C ALA A 224 21.20 -21.90 -13.51
N ALA A 225 21.21 -21.50 -12.22
CA ALA A 225 20.17 -21.89 -11.27
C ALA A 225 18.85 -21.16 -11.59
N SER A 226 17.74 -21.70 -11.07
CA SER A 226 16.43 -21.07 -11.26
C SER A 226 16.40 -19.64 -10.68
N ALA A 227 15.61 -18.78 -11.31
CA ALA A 227 15.40 -17.43 -10.82
C ALA A 227 14.85 -17.42 -9.39
N ASP A 228 13.98 -18.37 -9.06
CA ASP A 228 13.44 -18.55 -7.72
C ASP A 228 14.52 -18.83 -6.67
N LEU A 229 15.48 -19.69 -6.99
CA LEU A 229 16.60 -19.96 -6.09
C LEU A 229 17.46 -18.71 -5.89
N ARG A 230 17.78 -18.00 -6.97
CA ARG A 230 18.53 -16.73 -6.86
C ARG A 230 17.76 -15.69 -6.05
N HIS A 231 16.46 -15.60 -6.23
CA HIS A 231 15.60 -14.68 -5.47
C HIS A 231 15.61 -14.99 -3.97
N LEU A 232 15.44 -16.26 -3.61
CA LEU A 232 15.55 -16.72 -2.21
C LEU A 232 16.93 -16.39 -1.62
N LEU A 233 18.01 -16.74 -2.31
CA LEU A 233 19.38 -16.49 -1.81
C LEU A 233 19.65 -14.99 -1.64
N ARG A 234 19.19 -14.12 -2.54
CA ARG A 234 19.31 -12.66 -2.39
C ARG A 234 18.60 -12.18 -1.13
N ASN A 235 17.39 -12.64 -0.89
CA ASN A 235 16.63 -12.28 0.31
C ASN A 235 17.38 -12.67 1.60
N LEU A 236 18.06 -13.81 1.64
CA LEU A 236 18.86 -14.21 2.79
C LEU A 236 20.11 -13.33 3.01
N THR A 237 20.50 -12.52 2.04
CA THR A 237 21.65 -11.59 2.19
C THR A 237 21.24 -10.21 2.68
N TYR A 238 19.96 -9.88 2.69
CA TYR A 238 19.49 -8.55 3.03
C TYR A 238 19.63 -8.27 4.52
N PRO A 239 20.07 -7.06 4.88
CA PRO A 239 19.99 -6.62 6.27
C PRO A 239 18.54 -6.47 6.67
N LEU A 240 18.20 -6.94 7.86
CA LEU A 240 16.88 -6.76 8.48
C LEU A 240 16.99 -5.64 9.51
N GLY A 241 15.92 -4.87 9.70
CA GLY A 241 15.95 -3.78 10.69
C GLY A 241 14.79 -2.81 10.56
N SER A 242 15.09 -1.55 10.23
CA SER A 242 14.08 -0.49 10.16
C SER A 242 13.15 -0.61 8.95
N MET A 243 12.00 0.09 9.01
CA MET A 243 11.08 0.22 7.88
C MET A 243 11.78 0.80 6.63
N ARG A 244 12.72 1.72 6.80
CA ARG A 244 13.57 2.24 5.71
C ARG A 244 14.34 1.11 5.01
N GLN A 245 14.89 0.18 5.78
CA GLN A 245 15.62 -0.97 5.23
C GLN A 245 14.67 -1.94 4.51
N ARG A 246 13.48 -2.18 5.09
CA ARG A 246 12.45 -3.00 4.44
C ARG A 246 12.06 -2.44 3.06
N GLU A 247 11.83 -1.12 2.95
CA GLU A 247 11.55 -0.46 1.66
C GLU A 247 12.69 -0.63 0.64
N GLN A 248 13.94 -0.59 1.11
CA GLN A 248 15.10 -0.85 0.25
C GLN A 248 15.14 -2.30 -0.23
N ASN A 249 14.86 -3.27 0.65
CA ASN A 249 14.86 -4.69 0.33
C ASN A 249 13.72 -5.03 -0.67
N ILE A 250 12.51 -4.49 -0.46
CA ILE A 250 11.38 -4.65 -1.39
C ILE A 250 11.74 -4.12 -2.79
N PHE A 251 12.31 -2.92 -2.85
CA PHE A 251 12.76 -2.35 -4.13
C PHE A 251 13.89 -3.17 -4.76
N ALA A 252 14.87 -3.65 -3.97
CA ALA A 252 15.97 -4.48 -4.44
C ALA A 252 15.47 -5.81 -5.04
N ASN A 253 14.45 -6.42 -4.44
CA ASN A 253 13.78 -7.61 -4.98
C ASN A 253 13.16 -7.34 -6.35
N LEU A 254 12.38 -6.26 -6.48
CA LEU A 254 11.80 -5.87 -7.76
C LEU A 254 12.89 -5.64 -8.82
N ALA A 255 13.94 -4.86 -8.48
CA ALA A 255 15.03 -4.54 -9.40
C ALA A 255 15.79 -5.80 -9.87
N ALA A 256 16.05 -6.75 -8.95
CA ALA A 256 16.70 -8.02 -9.29
C ALA A 256 15.83 -8.87 -10.23
N LEU A 257 14.53 -8.97 -9.99
CA LEU A 257 13.61 -9.70 -10.87
C LEU A 257 13.49 -9.06 -12.26
N TYR A 258 13.62 -7.74 -12.34
CA TYR A 258 13.75 -7.04 -13.62
C TYR A 258 15.05 -7.37 -14.33
N GLN A 259 16.20 -7.34 -13.64
CA GLN A 259 17.50 -7.71 -14.18
C GLN A 259 17.52 -9.16 -14.68
N ASP A 260 16.89 -10.07 -13.94
CA ASP A 260 16.73 -11.47 -14.33
C ASP A 260 15.68 -11.66 -15.47
N ARG A 261 15.14 -10.59 -16.03
CA ARG A 261 14.13 -10.55 -17.09
C ARG A 261 12.81 -11.25 -16.76
N GLN A 262 12.55 -11.53 -15.49
CA GLN A 262 11.32 -12.20 -15.05
C GLN A 262 10.08 -11.32 -15.20
N LEU A 263 10.23 -9.98 -15.10
CA LEU A 263 9.14 -9.02 -15.06
C LEU A 263 9.18 -8.00 -16.21
N THR A 264 10.18 -8.05 -17.10
CA THR A 264 10.45 -6.98 -18.09
C THR A 264 9.26 -6.69 -19.01
N ASN A 265 8.53 -7.72 -19.43
CA ASN A 265 7.38 -7.60 -20.33
C ASN A 265 6.04 -7.87 -19.64
N GLU A 266 6.03 -7.93 -18.31
CA GLU A 266 4.83 -8.19 -17.55
C GLU A 266 4.14 -6.89 -17.15
N LYS A 267 2.81 -6.89 -17.19
CA LYS A 267 2.02 -5.91 -16.45
C LYS A 267 1.77 -6.46 -15.05
N LEU A 268 2.03 -5.62 -14.05
CA LEU A 268 2.11 -5.98 -12.64
C LEU A 268 0.97 -5.30 -11.88
N TYR A 269 0.41 -6.00 -10.92
CA TYR A 269 -0.54 -5.43 -9.97
C TYR A 269 -0.23 -5.92 -8.56
N GLY A 270 -0.53 -5.13 -7.53
CA GLY A 270 -0.47 -5.57 -6.14
C GLY A 270 -1.19 -4.63 -5.19
N MET A 271 -1.77 -5.21 -4.14
CA MET A 271 -2.28 -4.47 -2.98
C MET A 271 -1.21 -4.43 -1.90
N TRP A 272 -1.00 -3.25 -1.33
CA TRP A 272 0.08 -2.93 -0.40
C TRP A 272 -0.43 -2.00 0.70
N GLY A 273 0.22 -1.98 1.84
CA GLY A 273 0.00 -0.95 2.85
C GLY A 273 0.14 0.45 2.23
N LEU A 274 -0.74 1.36 2.62
CA LEU A 274 -0.93 2.66 1.97
C LEU A 274 0.35 3.50 1.76
N ALA A 275 1.33 3.39 2.66
CA ALA A 275 2.58 4.14 2.55
C ALA A 275 3.44 3.69 1.36
N HIS A 276 3.41 2.37 1.01
CA HIS A 276 4.22 1.79 -0.06
C HIS A 276 3.87 2.33 -1.45
N VAL A 277 2.62 2.77 -1.66
CA VAL A 277 2.10 3.17 -2.98
C VAL A 277 2.28 4.65 -3.30
N LEU A 278 2.80 5.45 -2.37
CA LEU A 278 3.05 6.88 -2.57
C LEU A 278 4.22 7.10 -3.52
N GLN A 279 3.99 7.76 -4.65
CA GLN A 279 4.98 7.92 -5.73
C GLN A 279 5.96 9.08 -5.50
N SER A 280 5.71 9.94 -4.53
CA SER A 280 6.61 11.00 -4.09
C SER A 280 7.04 10.78 -2.64
N PRO A 281 8.27 11.14 -2.25
CA PRO A 281 8.72 11.04 -0.87
C PRO A 281 7.93 11.97 0.08
N LEU A 282 7.72 11.52 1.30
CA LEU A 282 7.27 12.37 2.40
C LEU A 282 8.42 13.31 2.85
N VAL A 283 8.10 14.43 3.52
CA VAL A 283 9.09 15.50 3.86
C VAL A 283 10.26 14.94 4.66
N ASP A 284 9.99 14.28 5.78
CA ASP A 284 11.02 13.73 6.67
C ASP A 284 11.13 12.21 6.57
N GLY A 285 10.51 11.66 5.51
CA GLY A 285 10.44 10.22 5.28
C GLY A 285 11.57 9.72 4.39
N TYR A 286 11.77 8.42 4.44
CA TYR A 286 12.49 7.70 3.41
C TYR A 286 11.56 7.45 2.21
N PRO A 287 12.10 7.34 0.98
CA PRO A 287 11.28 7.01 -0.18
C PRO A 287 10.58 5.65 0.01
N SER A 288 9.27 5.64 -0.21
CA SER A 288 8.45 4.42 -0.26
C SER A 288 8.85 3.52 -1.43
N PHE A 289 8.29 2.33 -1.52
CA PHE A 289 8.48 1.42 -2.64
C PHE A 289 8.18 2.10 -3.99
N ALA A 290 7.01 2.73 -4.15
CA ALA A 290 6.65 3.42 -5.38
C ALA A 290 7.54 4.64 -5.66
N ALA A 291 7.88 5.44 -4.63
CA ALA A 291 8.79 6.58 -4.79
C ALA A 291 10.20 6.14 -5.22
N ARG A 292 10.71 5.01 -4.70
CA ARG A 292 11.99 4.43 -5.15
C ARG A 292 11.97 4.03 -6.61
N ILE A 293 10.86 3.47 -7.10
CA ILE A 293 10.68 3.15 -8.52
C ILE A 293 10.76 4.45 -9.34
N GLN A 294 10.07 5.51 -8.92
CA GLN A 294 10.08 6.80 -9.63
C GLN A 294 11.47 7.46 -9.65
N GLN A 295 12.30 7.22 -8.64
CA GLN A 295 13.67 7.73 -8.55
C GLN A 295 14.71 6.81 -9.22
N SER A 296 14.32 5.62 -9.65
CA SER A 296 15.21 4.62 -10.21
C SER A 296 15.48 4.79 -11.71
N ARG A 297 16.35 3.91 -12.24
CA ARG A 297 16.57 3.74 -13.69
C ARG A 297 15.79 2.56 -14.27
N LEU A 298 14.89 1.97 -13.52
CA LEU A 298 14.06 0.86 -14.02
C LEU A 298 13.13 1.35 -15.13
N PRO A 299 12.80 0.50 -16.12
CA PRO A 299 11.80 0.82 -17.15
C PRO A 299 10.42 1.15 -16.61
N LEU A 300 10.15 0.78 -15.36
CA LEU A 300 8.93 1.13 -14.60
C LEU A 300 8.82 2.61 -14.24
N ARG A 301 9.93 3.36 -14.23
CA ARG A 301 9.89 4.79 -13.95
C ARG A 301 8.87 5.47 -14.87
N ASN A 302 7.98 6.27 -14.29
CA ASN A 302 6.88 6.95 -14.98
C ASN A 302 5.81 6.00 -15.58
N ARG A 303 5.80 4.72 -15.20
CA ARG A 303 4.82 3.71 -15.63
C ARG A 303 4.15 3.01 -14.44
N VAL A 304 3.90 3.78 -13.39
CA VAL A 304 3.21 3.33 -12.17
C VAL A 304 1.91 4.10 -12.01
N ALA A 305 0.83 3.40 -11.76
CA ALA A 305 -0.45 3.98 -11.35
C ALA A 305 -0.75 3.55 -9.91
N SER A 306 -1.04 4.51 -9.04
CA SER A 306 -1.39 4.27 -7.65
C SER A 306 -2.84 4.67 -7.38
N VAL A 307 -3.58 3.76 -6.77
CA VAL A 307 -4.94 3.95 -6.24
C VAL A 307 -4.85 3.83 -4.72
N LEU A 308 -5.28 4.83 -3.99
CA LEU A 308 -5.17 4.86 -2.53
C LEU A 308 -6.54 4.74 -1.88
N CYS A 309 -6.73 3.79 -0.97
CA CYS A 309 -7.91 3.73 -0.12
C CYS A 309 -7.82 4.77 1.02
N VAL A 310 -8.90 5.50 1.22
CA VAL A 310 -9.15 6.33 2.40
C VAL A 310 -10.44 5.89 3.07
N PHE A 311 -10.52 6.02 4.38
CA PHE A 311 -11.53 5.37 5.20
C PHE A 311 -12.32 6.40 6.01
N SER A 312 -13.64 6.18 6.12
CA SER A 312 -14.55 6.96 6.95
C SER A 312 -15.61 6.03 7.54
N GLY A 313 -15.76 6.02 8.86
CA GLY A 313 -16.71 5.16 9.55
C GLY A 313 -16.36 3.67 9.51
N CYS A 314 -15.11 3.33 9.19
CA CYS A 314 -14.66 1.94 9.06
C CYS A 314 -14.12 1.39 10.37
N GLN A 315 -14.24 0.08 10.54
CA GLN A 315 -13.61 -0.69 11.61
C GLN A 315 -12.38 -1.42 11.07
N MET A 316 -11.31 -1.45 11.85
CA MET A 316 -10.05 -2.08 11.49
C MET A 316 -9.65 -3.12 12.52
N LEU A 317 -9.34 -4.34 12.10
CA LEU A 317 -8.73 -5.36 12.93
C LEU A 317 -7.25 -5.07 13.12
N CYS A 318 -6.78 -5.03 14.37
CA CYS A 318 -5.38 -4.81 14.72
C CYS A 318 -4.89 -5.89 15.68
N ALA A 319 -3.59 -6.19 15.68
CA ALA A 319 -2.98 -6.98 16.74
C ALA A 319 -3.16 -6.25 18.09
N THR A 320 -3.75 -6.90 19.08
CA THR A 320 -4.07 -6.28 20.38
C THR A 320 -2.85 -5.68 21.05
N ALA A 321 -1.72 -6.39 21.02
CA ALA A 321 -0.46 -5.92 21.62
C ALA A 321 0.10 -4.62 21.02
N GLY A 322 -0.31 -4.26 19.79
CA GLY A 322 0.10 -3.02 19.10
C GLY A 322 -0.77 -1.81 19.44
N LEU A 323 -1.85 -1.97 20.21
CA LEU A 323 -2.78 -0.89 20.52
C LEU A 323 -2.57 -0.35 21.94
N PRO A 324 -2.90 0.93 22.19
CA PRO A 324 -3.02 1.46 23.54
C PRO A 324 -4.02 0.65 24.38
N ALA A 325 -3.74 0.46 25.69
CA ALA A 325 -4.55 -0.36 26.57
C ALA A 325 -6.07 -0.08 26.52
N PRO A 326 -6.56 1.18 26.43
CA PRO A 326 -7.99 1.45 26.34
C PRO A 326 -8.66 0.95 25.05
N TRP A 327 -7.89 0.60 24.03
CA TRP A 327 -8.39 0.12 22.72
C TRP A 327 -8.24 -1.40 22.57
N GLN A 328 -7.67 -2.06 23.57
CA GLN A 328 -7.43 -3.51 23.55
C GLN A 328 -8.69 -4.28 23.96
N ALA A 329 -9.00 -5.34 23.23
CA ALA A 329 -9.97 -6.35 23.65
C ALA A 329 -9.27 -7.32 24.64
N PRO A 330 -9.66 -7.35 25.92
CA PRO A 330 -8.98 -8.16 26.94
C PRO A 330 -8.93 -9.64 26.57
N GLY A 331 -7.73 -10.23 26.65
CA GLY A 331 -7.53 -11.67 26.40
C GLY A 331 -7.66 -12.10 24.93
N GLN A 332 -7.83 -11.17 23.99
CA GLN A 332 -7.92 -11.48 22.57
C GLN A 332 -6.60 -11.10 21.85
N PRO A 333 -6.12 -11.93 20.89
CA PRO A 333 -4.93 -11.60 20.08
C PRO A 333 -5.17 -10.41 19.15
N TYR A 334 -6.42 -10.17 18.76
CA TYR A 334 -6.82 -9.07 17.89
C TYR A 334 -7.90 -8.22 18.53
N SER A 335 -7.87 -6.93 18.25
CA SER A 335 -8.88 -5.94 18.66
C SER A 335 -9.39 -5.19 17.43
N SER A 336 -10.67 -4.83 17.42
CA SER A 336 -11.25 -3.97 16.39
C SER A 336 -11.30 -2.53 16.87
N THR A 337 -10.97 -1.56 15.99
CA THR A 337 -10.97 -0.14 16.32
C THR A 337 -11.39 0.73 15.14
N ASP A 338 -12.03 1.86 15.42
CA ASP A 338 -12.40 2.91 14.47
C ASP A 338 -11.42 4.10 14.44
N LYS A 339 -10.33 4.04 15.22
CA LYS A 339 -9.45 5.17 15.45
C LYS A 339 -8.59 5.59 14.24
N PHE A 340 -8.44 4.72 13.26
CA PHE A 340 -7.58 4.94 12.09
C PHE A 340 -8.33 5.40 10.84
N ASN A 341 -9.57 5.95 11.00
CA ASN A 341 -10.25 6.63 9.91
C ASN A 341 -9.57 7.95 9.55
N HIS A 342 -9.76 8.41 8.30
CA HIS A 342 -9.13 9.63 7.79
C HIS A 342 -9.99 10.89 8.01
N ASP A 343 -11.08 10.79 8.75
CA ASP A 343 -11.92 11.90 9.24
C ASP A 343 -11.93 12.00 10.78
N GLY A 344 -10.91 11.44 11.43
CA GLY A 344 -10.69 11.47 12.88
C GLY A 344 -10.87 10.10 13.55
N PRO A 345 -10.57 10.01 14.84
CA PRO A 345 -10.09 11.10 15.72
C PRO A 345 -8.57 11.33 15.64
N LEU A 346 -7.76 10.40 15.11
CA LEU A 346 -6.29 10.51 15.12
C LEU A 346 -5.73 11.32 13.97
N VAL A 347 -6.33 11.20 12.81
CA VAL A 347 -5.91 11.89 11.58
C VAL A 347 -7.11 12.38 10.80
N VAL A 348 -7.02 13.59 10.26
CA VAL A 348 -8.02 14.16 9.36
C VAL A 348 -7.36 14.53 8.05
N LEU A 349 -7.84 13.93 6.96
CA LEU A 349 -7.50 14.32 5.60
C LEU A 349 -8.35 15.53 5.21
N GLU A 350 -7.70 16.68 4.96
CA GLU A 350 -8.43 17.89 4.52
C GLU A 350 -9.11 17.65 3.17
N GLY A 351 -10.34 18.10 3.04
CA GLY A 351 -11.17 17.87 1.87
C GLY A 351 -11.95 16.54 1.88
N LEU A 352 -11.76 15.68 2.87
CA LEU A 352 -12.52 14.43 2.96
C LEU A 352 -14.00 14.67 3.25
N ALA A 353 -14.32 15.72 4.02
CA ALA A 353 -15.70 16.09 4.32
C ALA A 353 -16.50 16.41 3.04
N GLU A 354 -15.90 17.12 2.09
CA GLU A 354 -16.50 17.46 0.79
C GLU A 354 -16.68 16.21 -0.09
N LEU A 355 -15.73 15.28 -0.07
CA LEU A 355 -15.90 14.00 -0.76
C LEU A 355 -17.04 13.19 -0.16
N LYS A 356 -17.18 13.18 1.17
CA LYS A 356 -18.29 12.50 1.86
C LYS A 356 -19.66 13.06 1.51
N GLN A 357 -19.78 14.38 1.32
CA GLN A 357 -21.05 15.02 0.89
C GLN A 357 -21.50 14.56 -0.49
N ARG A 358 -20.57 14.12 -1.33
CA ARG A 358 -20.80 13.64 -2.70
C ARG A 358 -21.01 12.13 -2.79
N THR A 359 -20.95 11.40 -1.67
CA THR A 359 -20.98 9.93 -1.63
C THR A 359 -22.00 9.43 -0.62
N ALA A 360 -22.66 8.30 -0.91
CA ALA A 360 -23.61 7.69 0.01
C ALA A 360 -22.90 6.99 1.19
N PRO A 361 -23.51 6.93 2.39
CA PRO A 361 -23.08 6.01 3.45
C PRO A 361 -23.02 4.56 2.93
N GLY A 362 -22.08 3.75 3.46
CA GLY A 362 -21.90 2.35 3.06
C GLY A 362 -21.33 2.15 1.65
N SER A 363 -20.99 3.23 0.93
CA SER A 363 -20.51 3.14 -0.46
C SER A 363 -18.97 3.08 -0.54
N THR A 364 -18.51 2.63 -1.69
CA THR A 364 -17.12 2.82 -2.15
C THR A 364 -17.14 3.69 -3.39
N THR A 365 -16.38 4.76 -3.40
CA THR A 365 -16.32 5.70 -4.53
C THR A 365 -14.89 5.94 -4.98
N LEU A 366 -14.66 5.76 -6.28
CA LEU A 366 -13.39 6.08 -6.94
C LEU A 366 -13.39 7.55 -7.36
N PHE A 367 -12.30 8.24 -7.07
CA PHE A 367 -12.05 9.62 -7.49
C PHE A 367 -10.78 9.67 -8.34
N ARG A 368 -10.81 10.40 -9.45
CA ARG A 368 -9.65 10.58 -10.31
C ARG A 368 -8.94 11.89 -9.98
N LEU A 369 -7.81 11.83 -9.29
CA LEU A 369 -7.04 13.00 -8.83
C LEU A 369 -6.23 13.67 -9.93
N ASN A 370 -5.79 12.92 -10.94
CA ASN A 370 -4.97 13.43 -12.05
C ASN A 370 -5.79 13.91 -13.27
N ALA A 371 -7.10 14.15 -13.08
CA ALA A 371 -7.91 14.78 -14.11
C ALA A 371 -7.43 16.23 -14.36
N PRO A 372 -7.33 16.71 -15.63
CA PRO A 372 -6.72 18.01 -15.94
C PRO A 372 -7.33 19.21 -15.18
N ALA A 373 -8.64 19.19 -14.95
CA ALA A 373 -9.34 20.26 -14.24
C ALA A 373 -9.37 20.12 -12.71
N ALA A 374 -8.89 18.97 -12.19
CA ALA A 374 -8.94 18.70 -10.75
C ALA A 374 -7.94 19.57 -9.98
N ALA A 375 -8.35 20.15 -8.86
CA ALA A 375 -7.48 20.93 -7.98
C ALA A 375 -6.32 20.11 -7.43
N SER A 376 -6.51 18.81 -7.23
CA SER A 376 -5.48 17.86 -6.79
C SER A 376 -4.25 17.77 -7.70
N THR A 377 -4.31 18.28 -8.94
CA THR A 377 -3.14 18.44 -9.83
C THR A 377 -2.26 19.64 -9.44
N ARG A 378 -2.74 20.52 -8.58
CA ARG A 378 -2.07 21.75 -8.14
C ARG A 378 -1.97 21.86 -6.63
N GLN A 379 -2.98 21.36 -5.89
CA GLN A 379 -3.06 21.45 -4.44
C GLN A 379 -2.39 20.26 -3.75
N PRO A 380 -1.63 20.48 -2.66
CA PRO A 380 -1.00 19.41 -1.89
C PRO A 380 -2.01 18.67 -1.02
N ILE A 381 -1.68 17.42 -0.65
CA ILE A 381 -2.36 16.69 0.43
C ILE A 381 -2.01 17.37 1.76
N ARG A 382 -3.02 17.53 2.62
CA ARG A 382 -2.86 18.01 3.99
C ARG A 382 -3.53 17.06 4.97
N LEU A 383 -2.77 16.68 6.00
CA LEU A 383 -3.25 15.89 7.12
C LEU A 383 -3.16 16.73 8.40
N ARG A 384 -4.22 16.70 9.20
CA ARG A 384 -4.20 17.21 10.57
C ARG A 384 -4.22 16.03 11.52
N TYR A 385 -3.35 16.06 12.51
CA TYR A 385 -3.19 15.00 13.48
C TYR A 385 -3.76 15.41 14.84
N ALA A 386 -4.18 14.43 15.63
CA ALA A 386 -4.60 14.66 17.01
C ALA A 386 -3.47 15.31 17.81
N PRO A 387 -3.79 16.22 18.74
CA PRO A 387 -2.81 16.80 19.65
C PRO A 387 -2.03 15.71 20.38
N GLY A 388 -0.69 15.85 20.44
CA GLY A 388 0.19 14.89 21.12
C GLY A 388 0.57 13.64 20.31
N MET A 389 0.11 13.49 19.07
CA MET A 389 0.60 12.40 18.23
C MET A 389 2.08 12.59 17.92
N PRO A 390 2.95 11.58 18.21
CA PRO A 390 4.38 11.71 17.97
C PRO A 390 4.69 11.97 16.49
N PRO A 391 5.64 12.88 16.15
CA PRO A 391 6.03 13.16 14.77
C PRO A 391 6.42 11.90 13.98
N SER A 392 7.03 10.90 14.63
CA SER A 392 7.41 9.63 14.02
C SER A 392 6.23 8.77 13.55
N GLN A 393 5.02 9.07 14.01
CA GLN A 393 3.77 8.41 13.59
C GLN A 393 2.98 9.25 12.57
N GLN A 394 3.47 10.42 12.21
CA GLN A 394 2.83 11.33 11.26
C GLN A 394 3.42 11.17 9.87
N MET A 395 2.57 11.05 8.86
CA MET A 395 2.98 11.18 7.46
C MET A 395 2.91 12.64 7.05
N GLN A 396 4.06 13.23 6.72
CA GLN A 396 4.14 14.63 6.35
C GLN A 396 4.30 14.78 4.83
N PHE A 397 3.23 15.21 4.17
CA PHE A 397 3.23 15.51 2.74
C PHE A 397 3.90 16.86 2.49
N SER A 398 4.66 16.95 1.39
CA SER A 398 5.29 18.20 1.00
C SER A 398 4.23 19.22 0.55
N PRO A 399 4.24 20.46 1.07
CA PRO A 399 3.32 21.50 0.62
C PRO A 399 3.59 21.97 -0.83
N ARG A 400 4.70 21.54 -1.43
CA ARG A 400 5.10 21.89 -2.80
C ARG A 400 4.75 20.80 -3.82
N VAL A 401 4.31 19.62 -3.36
CA VAL A 401 4.01 18.48 -4.23
C VAL A 401 2.50 18.29 -4.29
N PRO A 402 1.89 18.37 -5.49
CA PRO A 402 0.44 18.21 -5.61
C PRO A 402 -0.01 16.78 -5.27
N ALA A 403 -1.25 16.64 -4.84
CA ALA A 403 -1.84 15.37 -4.43
C ALA A 403 -1.73 14.29 -5.52
N ALA A 404 -1.99 14.67 -6.78
CA ALA A 404 -1.92 13.77 -7.93
C ALA A 404 -0.51 13.23 -8.24
N ALA A 405 0.55 13.85 -7.68
CA ALA A 405 1.93 13.36 -7.81
C ALA A 405 2.27 12.27 -6.77
N TYR A 406 1.46 12.12 -5.73
CA TYR A 406 1.57 11.01 -4.79
C TYR A 406 0.75 9.81 -5.23
N VAL A 407 -0.51 10.04 -5.66
CA VAL A 407 -1.43 9.00 -6.11
C VAL A 407 -2.36 9.56 -7.19
N GLN A 408 -2.69 8.78 -8.21
CA GLN A 408 -3.53 9.24 -9.32
C GLN A 408 -5.02 9.04 -9.06
N TYR A 409 -5.36 8.10 -8.19
CA TYR A 409 -6.74 7.79 -7.84
C TYR A 409 -6.89 7.58 -6.34
N LEU A 410 -8.08 7.90 -5.83
CA LEU A 410 -8.46 7.72 -4.43
C LEU A 410 -9.75 6.89 -4.38
N LEU A 411 -9.80 5.87 -3.54
CA LEU A 411 -10.99 5.10 -3.22
C LEU A 411 -11.46 5.48 -1.82
N LEU A 412 -12.56 6.20 -1.72
CA LEU A 412 -13.21 6.46 -0.43
C LEU A 412 -14.08 5.27 -0.06
N VAL A 413 -13.69 4.56 0.98
CA VAL A 413 -14.45 3.46 1.59
C VAL A 413 -15.20 3.99 2.80
N ARG A 414 -16.52 3.83 2.80
CA ARG A 414 -17.39 4.27 3.89
C ARG A 414 -18.04 3.08 4.59
N ASP A 415 -17.97 3.11 5.92
CA ASP A 415 -18.72 2.23 6.82
C ASP A 415 -18.43 0.72 6.61
N SER A 416 -17.16 0.36 6.33
CA SER A 416 -16.72 -1.02 6.20
C SER A 416 -16.44 -1.64 7.57
N GLY A 417 -16.82 -2.92 7.75
CA GLY A 417 -16.39 -3.72 8.89
C GLY A 417 -14.90 -4.06 8.88
N PRO A 418 -14.38 -4.59 9.99
CA PRO A 418 -13.02 -5.14 10.07
C PRO A 418 -12.96 -6.48 9.31
N VAL A 419 -11.77 -6.89 8.88
CA VAL A 419 -11.56 -8.27 8.44
C VAL A 419 -11.85 -9.25 9.59
N ARG A 420 -12.33 -10.43 9.25
CA ARG A 420 -12.70 -11.46 10.24
C ARG A 420 -11.46 -12.29 10.60
N PRO A 421 -11.03 -12.33 11.87
CA PRO A 421 -9.90 -13.15 12.28
C PRO A 421 -10.18 -14.64 12.01
N LEU A 422 -9.13 -15.41 11.78
CA LEU A 422 -9.28 -16.86 11.68
C LEU A 422 -9.66 -17.44 13.06
N PRO A 423 -10.51 -18.50 13.10
CA PRO A 423 -10.81 -19.20 14.35
C PRO A 423 -9.54 -19.76 14.99
N ALA A 424 -9.43 -19.67 16.30
CA ALA A 424 -8.31 -20.22 17.08
C ALA A 424 -8.10 -21.74 16.84
N ALA A 425 -9.13 -22.48 16.51
CA ALA A 425 -9.08 -23.91 16.20
C ALA A 425 -8.36 -24.25 14.88
N ALA A 426 -8.14 -23.27 13.97
CA ALA A 426 -7.31 -23.46 12.78
C ALA A 426 -5.80 -23.64 13.13
N THR A 427 -5.45 -23.48 14.40
CA THR A 427 -4.10 -23.71 14.96
C THR A 427 -3.90 -25.12 15.50
N GLY A 428 -4.81 -26.06 15.19
CA GLY A 428 -4.77 -27.42 15.69
C GLY A 428 -3.36 -27.98 15.63
N ALA A 429 -2.87 -28.36 16.81
CA ALA A 429 -1.56 -28.96 17.05
C ALA A 429 -1.30 -30.15 16.11
N VAL A 430 -0.69 -29.87 14.96
CA VAL A 430 0.06 -30.90 14.28
C VAL A 430 1.42 -30.91 14.95
N GLY A 431 1.56 -31.85 15.91
CA GLY A 431 2.84 -32.13 16.54
C GLY A 431 3.89 -32.26 15.45
N ARG A 432 4.97 -31.51 15.60
CA ARG A 432 6.20 -31.73 14.81
C ARG A 432 6.61 -33.20 15.05
N ARG A 433 6.40 -34.05 14.06
CA ARG A 433 7.09 -35.33 13.91
C ARG A 433 8.36 -35.14 13.12
#